data_2323dc059641292b4e4501b944f2d9ae
#
_entry.id   2323dc059641292b4e4501b944f2d9ae
#
_cell.length_a   1.000
_cell.length_b   1.000
_cell.length_c   1.000
_cell.angle_alpha   90.00
_cell.angle_beta   90.00
_cell.angle_gamma   90.00
#
_symmetry.space_group_name_H-M   'P 1'
#
loop_
_entity.id
_entity.type
_entity.pdbx_description
1 polymer ?
#
loop_
_entity_poly.entity_id
_entity_poly.type
_entity_poly.pdbx_seq_one_letter_code
_entity_poly.pdbx_strand_id
1 'polypeptide(L)'
;KLKGGSHKVTAPLDKSNLASGERVVRVSRDGKAAETHFKVIERFEDCTLVEARPLTGRTHQIRVHAQFLGHPILGDEKYTSNENNKAAKDKWGLNRLFLHAQDLTLKMPNQEQPLKLHCPLAPEFALMLEKLRNGRV
;
A
#
# COMPACT_ATOMS: atom_id res chain seq x y z
N LYS A 1 -3.68 -1.45 -14.25
CA LYS A 1 -4.84 -1.75 -13.40
C LYS A 1 -4.73 -3.14 -12.80
N LEU A 2 -5.07 -3.26 -11.53
CA LEU A 2 -5.15 -4.54 -10.86
C LEU A 2 -6.42 -5.27 -11.32
N LYS A 3 -6.26 -6.49 -11.83
CA LYS A 3 -7.38 -7.31 -12.27
C LYS A 3 -7.87 -8.22 -11.13
N GLY A 4 -9.14 -8.64 -11.21
CA GLY A 4 -9.74 -9.49 -10.17
C GLY A 4 -10.24 -8.70 -8.96
N GLY A 5 -10.89 -9.39 -8.02
CA GLY A 5 -11.50 -8.76 -6.83
C GLY A 5 -10.66 -8.84 -5.58
N SER A 6 -9.83 -9.87 -5.44
CA SER A 6 -9.01 -10.12 -4.26
C SER A 6 -7.70 -10.77 -4.65
N HIS A 7 -6.64 -10.42 -3.91
CA HIS A 7 -5.31 -10.96 -4.12
C HIS A 7 -4.66 -11.27 -2.77
N LYS A 8 -4.13 -12.47 -2.64
CA LYS A 8 -3.37 -12.90 -1.46
C LYS A 8 -1.90 -12.99 -1.85
N VAL A 9 -1.04 -12.25 -1.16
CA VAL A 9 0.40 -12.29 -1.37
C VAL A 9 1.08 -12.89 -0.16
N THR A 10 1.83 -13.97 -0.36
CA THR A 10 2.54 -14.68 0.71
C THR A 10 4.06 -14.68 0.51
N ALA A 11 4.55 -13.80 -0.35
CA ALA A 11 5.98 -13.71 -0.67
C ALA A 11 6.80 -13.31 0.56
N PRO A 12 7.82 -14.11 0.95
CA PRO A 12 8.68 -13.77 2.09
C PRO A 12 9.50 -12.51 1.83
N LEU A 13 9.76 -11.74 2.88
CA LEU A 13 10.44 -10.46 2.79
C LEU A 13 11.74 -10.45 3.57
N ASP A 14 12.74 -9.82 3.00
CA ASP A 14 14.06 -9.66 3.62
C ASP A 14 14.53 -8.22 3.48
N LYS A 15 15.23 -7.73 4.53
CA LYS A 15 15.84 -6.41 4.51
C LYS A 15 17.21 -6.51 3.84
N SER A 16 17.50 -5.58 2.93
CA SER A 16 18.83 -5.46 2.37
C SER A 16 19.27 -3.99 2.36
N ASN A 17 20.58 -3.77 2.21
CA ASN A 17 21.13 -2.44 2.10
C ASN A 17 21.61 -2.21 0.67
N LEU A 18 21.25 -1.05 0.10
CA LEU A 18 21.83 -0.59 -1.15
C LEU A 18 23.28 -0.15 -0.94
N ALA A 19 24.05 -0.02 -2.02
CA ALA A 19 25.40 0.50 -1.99
C ALA A 19 25.48 1.90 -1.35
N SER A 20 24.40 2.69 -1.43
CA SER A 20 24.28 3.99 -0.78
C SER A 20 24.06 3.92 0.73
N GLY A 21 23.88 2.73 1.31
CA GLY A 21 23.53 2.54 2.71
C GLY A 21 22.03 2.59 3.00
N GLU A 22 21.20 2.90 2.01
CA GLU A 22 19.77 2.94 2.18
C GLU A 22 19.21 1.52 2.38
N ARG A 23 18.30 1.36 3.35
CA ARG A 23 17.62 0.10 3.59
C ARG A 23 16.44 -0.05 2.68
N VAL A 24 16.37 -1.19 1.99
CA VAL A 24 15.20 -1.59 1.20
C VAL A 24 14.75 -2.98 1.62
N VAL A 25 13.48 -3.29 1.37
CA VAL A 25 12.91 -4.60 1.60
C VAL A 25 12.62 -5.22 0.23
N ARG A 26 12.91 -6.49 0.09
CA ARG A 26 12.68 -7.22 -1.15
C ARG A 26 12.10 -8.60 -0.88
N VAL A 27 11.43 -9.15 -1.89
CA VAL A 27 11.00 -10.54 -1.86
C VAL A 27 12.22 -11.44 -1.95
N SER A 28 12.34 -12.36 -1.00
CA SER A 28 13.46 -13.30 -0.95
C SER A 28 12.98 -14.64 -0.42
N ARG A 29 13.42 -15.72 -1.05
CA ARG A 29 13.09 -17.08 -0.61
C ARG A 29 13.54 -17.33 0.82
N ASP A 30 14.64 -16.71 1.25
CA ASP A 30 15.20 -16.85 2.60
C ASP A 30 14.69 -15.77 3.56
N GLY A 31 13.73 -14.96 3.13
CA GLY A 31 13.15 -13.90 3.93
C GLY A 31 12.18 -14.43 4.99
N LYS A 32 11.72 -13.50 5.82
CA LYS A 32 10.70 -13.80 6.84
C LYS A 32 9.33 -13.96 6.20
N ALA A 33 8.56 -14.92 6.67
CA ALA A 33 7.20 -15.13 6.21
C ALA A 33 6.37 -13.84 6.33
N ALA A 34 5.65 -13.52 5.27
CA ALA A 34 4.81 -12.32 5.21
C ALA A 34 3.56 -12.62 4.39
N GLU A 35 2.43 -12.11 4.86
CA GLU A 35 1.16 -12.31 4.16
C GLU A 35 0.35 -11.02 4.17
N THR A 36 -0.12 -10.61 2.99
CA THR A 36 -0.99 -9.46 2.80
C THR A 36 -2.15 -9.85 1.90
N HIS A 37 -3.36 -9.46 2.29
CA HIS A 37 -4.55 -9.62 1.47
C HIS A 37 -4.98 -8.27 0.91
N PHE A 38 -5.13 -8.18 -0.41
CA PHE A 38 -5.60 -6.98 -1.10
C PHE A 38 -7.01 -7.21 -1.64
N LYS A 39 -7.92 -6.31 -1.32
CA LYS A 39 -9.28 -6.33 -1.83
C LYS A 39 -9.54 -5.09 -2.67
N VAL A 40 -9.98 -5.27 -3.90
CA VAL A 40 -10.32 -4.15 -4.79
C VAL A 40 -11.59 -3.48 -4.29
N ILE A 41 -11.51 -2.18 -4.03
CA ILE A 41 -12.64 -1.37 -3.61
C ILE A 41 -13.24 -0.63 -4.80
N GLU A 42 -12.40 -0.01 -5.63
CA GLU A 42 -12.85 0.81 -6.75
C GLU A 42 -11.78 0.87 -7.83
N ARG A 43 -12.17 0.73 -9.09
CA ARG A 43 -11.27 0.82 -10.24
C ARG A 43 -11.43 2.14 -10.95
N PHE A 44 -10.30 2.76 -11.30
CA PHE A 44 -10.23 3.97 -12.09
C PHE A 44 -9.54 3.68 -13.42
N GLU A 45 -9.44 4.66 -14.30
CA GLU A 45 -8.80 4.48 -15.61
C GLU A 45 -7.34 4.04 -15.49
N ASP A 46 -6.55 4.71 -14.66
CA ASP A 46 -5.10 4.48 -14.56
C ASP A 46 -4.66 3.79 -13.28
N CYS A 47 -5.54 3.64 -12.30
CA CYS A 47 -5.17 3.07 -11.00
C CYS A 47 -6.36 2.37 -10.33
N THR A 48 -6.11 1.76 -9.18
CA THR A 48 -7.12 0.99 -8.44
C THR A 48 -7.01 1.32 -6.96
N LEU A 49 -8.14 1.57 -6.31
CA LEU A 49 -8.22 1.71 -4.86
C LEU A 49 -8.40 0.32 -4.25
N VAL A 50 -7.53 -0.04 -3.33
CA VAL A 50 -7.61 -1.34 -2.65
C VAL A 50 -7.59 -1.16 -1.14
N GLU A 51 -8.21 -2.12 -0.44
CA GLU A 51 -8.03 -2.32 0.98
C GLU A 51 -6.93 -3.35 1.17
N ALA A 52 -5.90 -3.01 1.95
CA ALA A 52 -4.81 -3.91 2.27
C ALA A 52 -4.93 -4.40 3.70
N ARG A 53 -4.89 -5.70 3.90
CA ARG A 53 -4.91 -6.35 5.22
C ARG A 53 -3.60 -7.13 5.42
N PRO A 54 -2.62 -6.55 6.14
CA PRO A 54 -1.41 -7.30 6.48
C PRO A 54 -1.70 -8.24 7.64
N LEU A 55 -1.43 -9.53 7.45
CA LEU A 55 -1.57 -10.54 8.51
C LEU A 55 -0.28 -10.68 9.32
N THR A 56 0.82 -10.17 8.78
CA THR A 56 2.12 -10.04 9.44
C THR A 56 2.52 -8.57 9.40
N GLY A 57 3.53 -8.18 10.18
CA GLY A 57 3.94 -6.79 10.30
C GLY A 57 5.39 -6.54 9.87
N ARG A 58 5.82 -7.06 8.73
CA ARG A 58 7.19 -6.85 8.24
C ARG A 58 7.37 -5.42 7.72
N THR A 59 8.60 -4.91 7.80
CA THR A 59 8.95 -3.57 7.31
C THR A 59 8.54 -3.41 5.85
N HIS A 60 7.87 -2.31 5.53
CA HIS A 60 7.39 -1.97 4.18
C HIS A 60 6.55 -3.07 3.50
N GLN A 61 5.97 -3.97 4.28
CA GLN A 61 5.30 -5.16 3.75
C GLN A 61 4.26 -4.86 2.67
N ILE A 62 3.32 -3.95 2.93
CA ILE A 62 2.25 -3.62 1.97
C ILE A 62 2.86 -3.03 0.70
N ARG A 63 3.85 -2.16 0.84
CA ARG A 63 4.53 -1.49 -0.28
C ARG A 63 5.23 -2.49 -1.19
N VAL A 64 5.99 -3.42 -0.61
CA VAL A 64 6.75 -4.44 -1.35
C VAL A 64 5.81 -5.48 -1.96
N HIS A 65 4.80 -5.90 -1.23
CA HIS A 65 3.82 -6.85 -1.76
C HIS A 65 3.02 -6.25 -2.93
N ALA A 66 2.68 -4.96 -2.87
CA ALA A 66 2.04 -4.25 -3.99
C ALA A 66 2.97 -4.22 -5.22
N GLN A 67 4.24 -3.92 -5.02
CA GLN A 67 5.25 -3.97 -6.08
C GLN A 67 5.37 -5.38 -6.68
N PHE A 68 5.37 -6.40 -5.82
CA PHE A 68 5.44 -7.81 -6.24
C PHE A 68 4.28 -8.19 -7.16
N LEU A 69 3.08 -7.65 -6.91
CA LEU A 69 1.93 -7.84 -7.79
C LEU A 69 2.06 -7.09 -9.13
N GLY A 70 3.08 -6.28 -9.29
CA GLY A 70 3.23 -5.43 -10.48
C GLY A 70 2.43 -4.14 -10.41
N HIS A 71 1.91 -3.79 -9.24
CA HIS A 71 1.07 -2.61 -9.02
C HIS A 71 1.55 -1.82 -7.80
N PRO A 72 2.73 -1.18 -7.88
CA PRO A 72 3.26 -0.42 -6.75
C PRO A 72 2.32 0.72 -6.36
N ILE A 73 2.39 1.13 -5.09
CA ILE A 73 1.54 2.18 -4.54
C ILE A 73 1.93 3.53 -5.14
N LEU A 74 0.94 4.33 -5.50
CA LEU A 74 1.17 5.68 -6.03
C LEU A 74 1.90 6.53 -4.99
N GLY A 75 2.87 7.31 -5.44
CA GLY A 75 3.68 8.17 -4.56
C GLY A 75 4.78 7.46 -3.81
N ASP A 76 5.00 6.18 -4.05
CA ASP A 76 6.06 5.41 -3.39
C ASP A 76 7.41 5.69 -4.05
N GLU A 77 8.28 6.40 -3.37
CA GLU A 77 9.59 6.79 -3.91
C GLU A 77 10.58 5.63 -3.96
N LYS A 78 10.41 4.59 -3.12
CA LYS A 78 11.33 3.45 -3.06
C LYS A 78 10.98 2.32 -4.00
N TYR A 79 9.70 2.04 -4.16
CA TYR A 79 9.23 0.80 -4.79
C TYR A 79 8.49 1.01 -6.11
N THR A 80 8.46 2.24 -6.61
CA THR A 80 7.97 2.53 -7.96
C THR A 80 8.95 3.44 -8.71
N SER A 81 8.71 3.62 -10.00
CA SER A 81 9.59 4.45 -10.84
C SER A 81 9.36 5.94 -10.60
N ASN A 82 10.41 6.75 -10.83
CA ASN A 82 10.31 8.19 -10.79
C ASN A 82 9.32 8.73 -11.83
N GLU A 83 9.21 8.06 -12.97
CA GLU A 83 8.26 8.42 -14.03
C GLU A 83 6.82 8.29 -13.57
N ASN A 84 6.49 7.19 -12.88
CA ASN A 84 5.15 6.97 -12.33
C ASN A 84 4.81 8.02 -11.27
N ASN A 85 5.77 8.34 -10.40
CA ASN A 85 5.57 9.36 -9.35
C ASN A 85 5.39 10.75 -9.94
N LYS A 86 6.17 11.09 -10.98
CA LYS A 86 6.03 12.36 -11.69
C LYS A 86 4.66 12.47 -12.36
N ALA A 87 4.22 11.41 -13.02
CA ALA A 87 2.91 11.37 -13.66
C ALA A 87 1.78 11.58 -12.64
N ALA A 88 1.86 10.94 -11.47
CA ALA A 88 0.87 11.09 -10.42
C ALA A 88 0.86 12.51 -9.84
N LYS A 89 2.04 13.13 -9.67
CA LYS A 89 2.17 14.50 -9.20
C LYS A 89 1.59 15.49 -10.21
N ASP A 90 1.91 15.32 -11.48
CA ASP A 90 1.45 16.22 -12.55
C ASP A 90 -0.06 16.08 -12.79
N LYS A 91 -0.58 14.86 -12.73
CA LYS A 91 -1.98 14.58 -13.04
C LYS A 91 -2.92 14.85 -11.87
N TRP A 92 -2.51 14.54 -10.64
CA TRP A 92 -3.36 14.57 -9.44
C TRP A 92 -2.80 15.41 -8.31
N GLY A 93 -1.60 15.97 -8.45
CA GLY A 93 -0.94 16.71 -7.38
C GLY A 93 -0.45 15.85 -6.24
N LEU A 94 -0.31 14.54 -6.46
CA LEU A 94 0.14 13.61 -5.44
C LEU A 94 1.65 13.72 -5.23
N ASN A 95 2.08 14.10 -4.03
CA ASN A 95 3.49 14.26 -3.68
C ASN A 95 3.91 13.44 -2.45
N ARG A 96 3.11 12.45 -2.08
CA ARG A 96 3.42 11.54 -0.97
C ARG A 96 2.87 10.15 -1.26
N LEU A 97 3.35 9.16 -0.48
CA LEU A 97 2.86 7.79 -0.54
C LEU A 97 1.35 7.73 -0.28
N PHE A 98 0.59 7.20 -1.22
CA PHE A 98 -0.86 7.03 -1.07
C PHE A 98 -1.17 5.77 -0.26
N LEU A 99 -0.85 5.82 1.01
CA LEU A 99 -1.09 4.73 1.95
C LEU A 99 -1.58 5.31 3.28
N HIS A 100 -2.74 4.83 3.75
CA HIS A 100 -3.36 5.31 4.97
C HIS A 100 -3.84 4.12 5.81
N ALA A 101 -3.43 4.09 7.08
CA ALA A 101 -3.93 3.12 8.04
C ALA A 101 -5.29 3.60 8.58
N GLN A 102 -6.38 3.02 8.07
CA GLN A 102 -7.73 3.44 8.42
C GLN A 102 -8.24 2.76 9.69
N ASP A 103 -7.98 1.47 9.83
CA ASP A 103 -8.45 0.69 10.95
C ASP A 103 -7.31 -0.06 11.63
N LEU A 104 -7.28 -0.03 12.94
CA LEU A 104 -6.32 -0.75 13.74
C LEU A 104 -7.04 -1.45 14.89
N THR A 105 -6.81 -2.75 15.04
CA THR A 105 -7.34 -3.53 16.15
C THR A 105 -6.18 -3.99 17.03
N LEU A 106 -6.20 -3.59 18.30
CA LEU A 106 -5.16 -3.92 19.27
C LEU A 106 -5.75 -4.79 20.38
N LYS A 107 -5.10 -5.90 20.68
CA LYS A 107 -5.45 -6.72 21.86
C LYS A 107 -4.60 -6.25 23.03
N MET A 108 -5.25 -5.62 24.02
CA MET A 108 -4.58 -5.11 25.22
C MET A 108 -4.47 -6.20 26.29
N PRO A 109 -3.35 -6.26 27.04
CA PRO A 109 -3.08 -7.36 27.98
C PRO A 109 -4.13 -7.55 29.08
N ASN A 110 -4.84 -6.51 29.49
CA ASN A 110 -5.80 -6.55 30.62
C ASN A 110 -7.24 -6.30 30.18
N GLN A 111 -7.56 -6.45 28.90
CA GLN A 111 -8.91 -6.24 28.39
C GLN A 111 -9.41 -7.49 27.67
N GLU A 112 -10.68 -7.84 27.91
CA GLU A 112 -11.31 -8.99 27.28
C GLU A 112 -11.58 -8.75 25.79
N GLN A 113 -11.86 -7.49 25.41
CA GLN A 113 -12.14 -7.14 24.02
C GLN A 113 -10.99 -6.34 23.41
N PRO A 114 -10.68 -6.59 22.12
CA PRO A 114 -9.64 -5.82 21.42
C PRO A 114 -10.06 -4.35 21.27
N LEU A 115 -9.08 -3.47 21.38
CA LEU A 115 -9.26 -2.05 21.11
C LEU A 115 -9.28 -1.84 19.60
N LYS A 116 -10.36 -1.23 19.08
CA LYS A 116 -10.49 -0.89 17.67
C LYS A 116 -10.33 0.60 17.48
N LEU A 117 -9.41 0.98 16.61
CA LEU A 117 -9.16 2.36 16.24
C LEU A 117 -9.52 2.57 14.78
N HIS A 118 -10.25 3.65 14.50
CA HIS A 118 -10.62 4.05 13.16
C HIS A 118 -10.12 5.47 12.89
N CYS A 119 -9.37 5.64 11.81
CA CYS A 119 -8.87 6.94 11.39
C CYS A 119 -9.47 7.29 10.03
N PRO A 120 -10.27 8.36 9.92
CA PRO A 120 -10.81 8.77 8.63
C PRO A 120 -9.72 9.03 7.60
N LEU A 121 -10.05 8.85 6.33
CA LEU A 121 -9.12 9.06 5.23
C LEU A 121 -8.56 10.50 5.26
N ALA A 122 -7.25 10.65 5.09
CA ALA A 122 -6.59 11.94 5.08
C ALA A 122 -7.23 12.87 4.03
N PRO A 123 -7.39 14.19 4.31
CA PRO A 123 -8.08 15.11 3.39
C PRO A 123 -7.48 15.12 1.98
N GLU A 124 -6.15 15.09 1.83
CA GLU A 124 -5.52 15.07 0.52
C GLU A 124 -5.84 13.78 -0.27
N PHE A 125 -6.02 12.66 0.41
CA PHE A 125 -6.42 11.41 -0.24
C PHE A 125 -7.89 11.42 -0.63
N ALA A 126 -8.75 11.94 0.22
CA ALA A 126 -10.16 12.10 -0.08
C ALA A 126 -10.36 13.01 -1.30
N LEU A 127 -9.61 14.11 -1.37
CA LEU A 127 -9.66 15.05 -2.50
C LEU A 127 -9.16 14.37 -3.79
N MET A 128 -8.10 13.59 -3.71
CA MET A 128 -7.59 12.86 -4.88
C MET A 128 -8.60 11.83 -5.38
N LEU A 129 -9.25 11.09 -4.48
CA LEU A 129 -10.30 10.15 -4.85
C LEU A 129 -11.46 10.83 -5.56
N GLU A 130 -11.86 12.00 -5.08
CA GLU A 130 -12.90 12.81 -5.73
C GLU A 130 -12.50 13.17 -7.15
N LYS A 131 -11.27 13.64 -7.36
CA LYS A 131 -10.75 13.94 -8.71
C LYS A 131 -10.74 12.70 -9.61
N LEU A 132 -10.34 11.55 -9.09
CA LEU A 132 -10.33 10.29 -9.83
C LEU A 132 -11.74 9.87 -10.24
N ARG A 133 -12.72 10.03 -9.35
CA ARG A 133 -14.12 9.71 -9.62
C ARG A 133 -14.71 10.63 -10.68
N ASN A 134 -14.39 11.91 -10.61
CA ASN A 134 -14.86 12.91 -11.59
C ASN A 134 -14.27 12.66 -12.97
N GLY A 135 -13.05 12.17 -13.05
CA GLY A 135 -12.39 11.82 -14.31
C GLY A 135 -12.98 10.63 -15.06
N ARG A 136 -13.94 9.93 -14.46
CA ARG A 136 -14.62 8.79 -15.10
C ARG A 136 -15.73 9.19 -16.08
N VAL A 137 -16.14 10.39 -15.99
CA VAL A 137 -17.31 10.87 -16.76
C VAL A 137 -17.00 11.06 -18.23
#